data_4b20e6c36c87963a5e5b9a39073e87da
#
_entry.id   4b20e6c36c87963a5e5b9a39073e87da
#
_cell.length_a   1.000
_cell.length_b   1.000
_cell.length_c   1.000
_cell.angle_alpha   90.00
_cell.angle_beta   90.00
_cell.angle_gamma   90.00
#
_symmetry.space_group_name_H-M   'P 1'
#
loop_
_entity.id
_entity.type
_entity.pdbx_description
1 polymer ?
#
loop_
_entity_poly.entity_id
_entity_poly.type
_entity_poly.pdbx_seq_one_letter_code
_entity_poly.pdbx_strand_id
1 'polypeptide(L)'
;MKKHLSLRWKLTLMTAFMVITACLAISFFISRSAILYMDEIGNSAIAILPNTDIPTTTTDELQVVLNPKSVVADTVKNTQIEFWIKSLAITLIITLTVSFLMYLIVGYALYPLRELTLQIEDIQAKNLKDPILSKSNSTEIERLTLAFNRLLLRLEETFATQRQFSANAAHELRTPLAVMSTKFEVFEKNKNPDEADYKEAIGMARTQTDRLSHVIDILLEMTELQSAPKSDSISLSEITEEVICDLVAVAEKKSISLVQDDGEARLTGSDTLVYRAIYNLIENAIKYNKEGGKVSVAVTEDEDFAKVIITDTGSGIAKEDWDKIFEPFFRVDKSRSRSMGGAGLGLALVKEIAVRHGGDVKVIESSNKGSSIELSLSKNNN
;
A
#
# COMPACT_ATOMS: atom_id res chain seq x y z
N MET A 1 30.42 -4.15 -9.91
CA MET A 1 29.02 -4.10 -10.41
C MET A 1 28.80 -5.28 -11.37
N LYS A 2 28.07 -6.32 -10.97
CA LYS A 2 27.67 -7.41 -11.87
C LYS A 2 26.62 -6.85 -12.83
N LYS A 3 26.96 -6.70 -14.12
CA LYS A 3 25.99 -6.37 -15.16
C LYS A 3 24.98 -7.52 -15.23
N HIS A 4 23.82 -7.35 -14.60
CA HIS A 4 22.72 -8.30 -14.78
C HIS A 4 22.25 -8.22 -16.24
N LEU A 5 22.33 -9.35 -16.94
CA LEU A 5 21.72 -9.47 -18.26
C LEU A 5 20.24 -9.10 -18.18
N SER A 6 19.75 -8.32 -19.16
CA SER A 6 18.33 -7.98 -19.22
C SER A 6 17.48 -9.27 -19.33
N LEU A 7 16.26 -9.22 -18.84
CA LEU A 7 15.31 -10.35 -18.88
C LEU A 7 15.15 -10.90 -20.30
N ARG A 8 15.15 -10.00 -21.29
CA ARG A 8 15.11 -10.34 -22.72
C ARG A 8 16.27 -11.27 -23.12
N TRP A 9 17.50 -10.93 -22.74
CA TRP A 9 18.67 -11.75 -23.01
C TRP A 9 18.65 -13.09 -22.28
N LYS A 10 18.20 -13.11 -21.03
CA LYS A 10 18.09 -14.37 -20.27
C LYS A 10 17.09 -15.33 -20.91
N LEU A 11 15.92 -14.83 -21.31
CA LEU A 11 14.89 -15.65 -21.96
C LEU A 11 15.38 -16.18 -23.32
N THR A 12 15.98 -15.31 -24.13
CA THR A 12 16.49 -15.69 -25.43
C THR A 12 17.62 -16.75 -25.32
N LEU A 13 18.52 -16.61 -24.36
CA LEU A 13 19.56 -17.60 -24.11
C LEU A 13 19.00 -18.94 -23.63
N MET A 14 18.00 -18.90 -22.75
CA MET A 14 17.35 -20.11 -22.22
C MET A 14 16.61 -20.86 -23.34
N THR A 15 15.87 -20.15 -24.18
CA THR A 15 15.17 -20.78 -25.33
C THR A 15 16.13 -21.26 -26.39
N ALA A 16 17.22 -20.52 -26.69
CA ALA A 16 18.27 -20.95 -27.59
C ALA A 16 18.92 -22.25 -27.09
N PHE A 17 19.26 -22.33 -25.81
CA PHE A 17 19.82 -23.55 -25.21
C PHE A 17 18.87 -24.75 -25.33
N MET A 18 17.58 -24.55 -25.08
CA MET A 18 16.57 -25.61 -25.20
C MET A 18 16.43 -26.09 -26.66
N VAL A 19 16.43 -25.17 -27.61
CA VAL A 19 16.37 -25.51 -29.04
C VAL A 19 17.64 -26.24 -29.50
N ILE A 20 18.82 -25.78 -29.08
CA ILE A 20 20.09 -26.45 -29.38
C ILE A 20 20.08 -27.89 -28.87
N THR A 21 19.69 -28.11 -27.61
CA THR A 21 19.67 -29.46 -27.04
C THR A 21 18.66 -30.37 -27.74
N ALA A 22 17.49 -29.88 -28.11
CA ALA A 22 16.48 -30.61 -28.83
C ALA A 22 16.96 -30.96 -30.27
N CYS A 23 17.52 -30.00 -30.99
CA CYS A 23 18.04 -30.21 -32.34
C CYS A 23 19.25 -31.21 -32.37
N LEU A 24 20.14 -31.10 -31.38
CA LEU A 24 21.26 -32.04 -31.25
C LEU A 24 20.76 -33.46 -30.95
N ALA A 25 19.77 -33.62 -30.07
CA ALA A 25 19.19 -34.92 -29.77
C ALA A 25 18.51 -35.55 -31.00
N ILE A 26 17.72 -34.78 -31.73
CA ILE A 26 17.07 -35.23 -32.97
C ILE A 26 18.11 -35.59 -34.03
N SER A 27 19.11 -34.72 -34.25
CA SER A 27 20.17 -34.95 -35.20
C SER A 27 20.96 -36.21 -34.87
N PHE A 28 21.29 -36.42 -33.59
CA PHE A 28 21.95 -37.64 -33.12
C PHE A 28 21.11 -38.90 -33.39
N PHE A 29 19.82 -38.85 -33.13
CA PHE A 29 18.92 -40.00 -33.33
C PHE A 29 18.76 -40.35 -34.80
N ILE A 30 18.57 -39.34 -35.67
CA ILE A 30 18.47 -39.53 -37.12
C ILE A 30 19.78 -40.07 -37.66
N SER A 31 20.92 -39.51 -37.24
CA SER A 31 22.23 -39.95 -37.69
C SER A 31 22.52 -41.39 -37.30
N ARG A 32 22.21 -41.76 -36.03
CA ARG A 32 22.37 -43.14 -35.56
C ARG A 32 21.52 -44.13 -36.36
N SER A 33 20.26 -43.78 -36.65
CA SER A 33 19.37 -44.61 -37.48
C SER A 33 19.90 -44.72 -38.89
N ALA A 34 20.35 -43.61 -39.50
CA ALA A 34 20.89 -43.62 -40.86
C ALA A 34 22.14 -44.50 -40.97
N ILE A 35 23.05 -44.47 -39.98
CA ILE A 35 24.23 -45.33 -39.92
C ILE A 35 23.84 -46.80 -39.86
N LEU A 36 22.91 -47.18 -39.00
CA LEU A 36 22.44 -48.57 -38.88
C LEU A 36 21.84 -49.08 -40.19
N TYR A 37 21.02 -48.28 -40.87
CA TYR A 37 20.48 -48.65 -42.20
C TYR A 37 21.55 -48.72 -43.27
N MET A 38 22.54 -47.80 -43.30
CA MET A 38 23.66 -47.85 -44.24
C MET A 38 24.54 -49.08 -44.03
N ASP A 39 24.81 -49.44 -42.77
CA ASP A 39 25.62 -50.68 -42.49
C ASP A 39 24.84 -51.94 -42.88
N GLU A 40 23.50 -51.99 -42.67
CA GLU A 40 22.67 -53.12 -43.11
C GLU A 40 22.63 -53.26 -44.62
N ILE A 41 22.47 -52.15 -45.36
CA ILE A 41 22.54 -52.11 -46.82
C ILE A 41 23.95 -52.50 -47.34
N GLY A 42 24.99 -51.94 -46.72
CA GLY A 42 26.35 -52.24 -47.06
C GLY A 42 26.70 -53.74 -46.88
N ASN A 43 26.31 -54.30 -45.76
CA ASN A 43 26.52 -55.72 -45.48
C ASN A 43 25.71 -56.60 -46.42
N SER A 44 24.50 -56.24 -46.79
CA SER A 44 23.68 -56.95 -47.76
C SER A 44 24.25 -56.90 -49.17
N ALA A 45 24.79 -55.73 -49.57
CA ALA A 45 25.46 -55.55 -50.86
C ALA A 45 26.76 -56.36 -50.94
N ILE A 46 27.53 -56.42 -49.86
CA ILE A 46 28.72 -57.22 -49.77
C ILE A 46 28.43 -58.72 -49.81
N ALA A 47 27.30 -59.18 -49.26
CA ALA A 47 26.90 -60.57 -49.26
C ALA A 47 26.45 -61.08 -50.65
N ILE A 48 25.97 -60.19 -51.51
CA ILE A 48 25.55 -60.52 -52.88
C ILE A 48 26.70 -60.57 -53.89
N LEU A 49 27.85 -59.91 -53.52
CA LEU A 49 29.02 -59.92 -54.42
C LEU A 49 29.64 -61.31 -54.51
N PRO A 50 29.82 -61.85 -55.71
CA PRO A 50 30.40 -63.18 -55.87
C PRO A 50 31.80 -63.25 -55.28
N ASN A 51 32.11 -64.35 -54.58
CA ASN A 51 33.47 -64.67 -54.10
C ASN A 51 34.29 -65.11 -55.23
N THR A 52 34.73 -64.21 -56.09
CA THR A 52 35.66 -64.54 -57.17
C THR A 52 37.08 -64.56 -56.60
N ASP A 53 37.53 -65.78 -56.27
CA ASP A 53 38.94 -66.09 -56.14
C ASP A 53 39.60 -65.93 -57.51
N ILE A 54 40.06 -64.73 -57.83
CA ILE A 54 40.83 -64.47 -59.05
C ILE A 54 42.31 -64.82 -58.72
N PRO A 55 42.97 -65.72 -59.45
CA PRO A 55 44.33 -66.06 -59.17
C PRO A 55 45.28 -64.87 -59.33
N THR A 56 46.07 -64.64 -58.29
CA THR A 56 47.05 -63.57 -58.16
C THR A 56 48.13 -63.74 -59.17
N THR A 57 48.09 -63.01 -60.27
CA THR A 57 49.28 -62.76 -61.12
C THR A 57 49.28 -61.27 -61.51
N THR A 58 50.27 -60.57 -60.94
CA THR A 58 50.96 -59.36 -61.40
C THR A 58 50.27 -58.00 -61.39
N THR A 59 50.97 -57.09 -60.76
CA THR A 59 51.02 -55.63 -60.78
C THR A 59 50.10 -54.90 -59.83
N ASP A 60 50.74 -54.11 -59.00
CA ASP A 60 50.11 -53.31 -57.87
C ASP A 60 48.97 -52.39 -58.28
N GLU A 61 48.90 -51.92 -59.54
CA GLU A 61 47.80 -51.03 -59.98
C GLU A 61 46.50 -51.79 -60.27
N LEU A 62 46.48 -53.09 -60.49
CA LEU A 62 45.28 -53.91 -60.73
C LEU A 62 44.64 -54.39 -59.44
N GLN A 63 45.36 -54.42 -58.32
CA GLN A 63 44.77 -54.82 -57.02
C GLN A 63 43.73 -53.87 -56.53
N VAL A 64 43.80 -52.57 -56.84
CA VAL A 64 42.81 -51.56 -56.43
C VAL A 64 41.48 -51.77 -57.16
N VAL A 65 41.47 -52.31 -58.36
CA VAL A 65 40.22 -52.53 -59.10
C VAL A 65 39.50 -53.82 -58.71
N LEU A 66 40.18 -54.74 -58.01
CA LEU A 66 39.67 -56.10 -57.75
C LEU A 66 39.17 -56.39 -56.33
N ASN A 67 39.07 -55.35 -55.46
CA ASN A 67 38.43 -55.54 -54.14
C ASN A 67 37.16 -54.76 -54.00
N PRO A 68 36.02 -55.26 -54.55
CA PRO A 68 34.74 -54.54 -54.49
C PRO A 68 34.27 -54.28 -53.06
N LYS A 69 34.72 -55.08 -52.08
CA LYS A 69 34.36 -54.91 -50.68
C LYS A 69 34.97 -53.65 -50.05
N SER A 70 36.20 -53.28 -50.43
CA SER A 70 36.86 -52.08 -49.93
C SER A 70 36.22 -50.79 -50.52
N VAL A 71 35.86 -50.82 -51.79
CA VAL A 71 35.20 -49.70 -52.48
C VAL A 71 33.87 -49.42 -51.92
N VAL A 72 33.04 -50.44 -51.61
CA VAL A 72 31.77 -50.30 -50.99
C VAL A 72 31.93 -49.73 -49.55
N ALA A 73 32.89 -50.24 -48.78
CA ALA A 73 33.14 -49.76 -47.41
C ALA A 73 33.59 -48.29 -47.39
N ASP A 74 34.46 -47.87 -48.29
CA ASP A 74 34.93 -46.47 -48.43
C ASP A 74 33.76 -45.52 -48.87
N THR A 75 32.93 -46.00 -49.80
CA THR A 75 31.76 -45.24 -50.25
C THR A 75 30.77 -45.03 -49.15
N VAL A 76 30.46 -46.06 -48.36
CA VAL A 76 29.58 -45.96 -47.19
C VAL A 76 30.14 -44.97 -46.16
N LYS A 77 31.40 -45.04 -45.84
CA LYS A 77 32.10 -44.16 -44.91
C LYS A 77 32.05 -42.69 -45.34
N ASN A 78 32.33 -42.41 -46.61
CA ASN A 78 32.29 -41.06 -47.17
C ASN A 78 30.86 -40.50 -47.17
N THR A 79 29.86 -41.30 -47.49
CA THR A 79 28.45 -40.93 -47.45
C THR A 79 28.01 -40.63 -46.02
N GLN A 80 28.49 -41.40 -45.03
CA GLN A 80 28.22 -41.11 -43.59
C GLN A 80 28.79 -39.75 -43.18
N ILE A 81 30.03 -39.43 -43.56
CA ILE A 81 30.65 -38.14 -43.25
C ILE A 81 29.91 -37.00 -43.91
N GLU A 82 29.53 -37.09 -45.17
CA GLU A 82 28.71 -36.08 -45.83
C GLU A 82 27.36 -35.86 -45.15
N PHE A 83 26.69 -36.93 -44.73
CA PHE A 83 25.44 -36.88 -44.03
C PHE A 83 25.59 -36.12 -42.68
N TRP A 84 26.67 -36.40 -41.93
CA TRP A 84 26.98 -35.70 -40.69
C TRP A 84 27.17 -34.20 -40.89
N ILE A 85 27.97 -33.81 -41.89
CA ILE A 85 28.27 -32.41 -42.22
C ILE A 85 26.97 -31.68 -42.63
N LYS A 86 26.14 -32.28 -43.48
CA LYS A 86 24.87 -31.69 -43.92
C LYS A 86 23.86 -31.57 -42.76
N SER A 87 23.77 -32.57 -41.91
CA SER A 87 22.91 -32.57 -40.74
C SER A 87 23.34 -31.47 -39.74
N LEU A 88 24.61 -31.31 -39.48
CA LEU A 88 25.16 -30.28 -38.60
C LEU A 88 24.90 -28.86 -39.13
N ALA A 89 25.10 -28.68 -40.48
CA ALA A 89 24.81 -27.39 -41.13
C ALA A 89 23.33 -27.00 -41.04
N ILE A 90 22.40 -27.95 -41.29
CA ILE A 90 20.95 -27.71 -41.17
C ILE A 90 20.58 -27.38 -39.72
N THR A 91 21.11 -28.14 -38.77
CA THR A 91 20.89 -27.87 -37.32
C THR A 91 21.34 -26.47 -36.93
N LEU A 92 22.48 -26.03 -37.39
CA LEU A 92 23.01 -24.67 -37.12
C LEU A 92 22.07 -23.59 -37.70
N ILE A 93 21.62 -23.74 -38.95
CA ILE A 93 20.72 -22.80 -39.62
C ILE A 93 19.39 -22.71 -38.87
N ILE A 94 18.78 -23.83 -38.51
CA ILE A 94 17.52 -23.88 -37.77
C ILE A 94 17.69 -23.17 -36.41
N THR A 95 18.76 -23.49 -35.69
CA THR A 95 19.01 -22.89 -34.36
C THR A 95 19.18 -21.38 -34.45
N LEU A 96 19.93 -20.86 -35.39
CA LEU A 96 20.11 -19.43 -35.60
C LEU A 96 18.79 -18.74 -35.96
N THR A 97 18.02 -19.34 -36.86
CA THR A 97 16.72 -18.79 -37.31
C THR A 97 15.72 -18.73 -36.14
N VAL A 98 15.58 -19.82 -35.39
CA VAL A 98 14.66 -19.88 -34.26
C VAL A 98 15.10 -18.94 -33.15
N SER A 99 16.38 -18.86 -32.83
CA SER A 99 16.93 -17.93 -31.84
C SER A 99 16.67 -16.47 -32.20
N PHE A 100 16.85 -16.12 -33.46
CA PHE A 100 16.54 -14.77 -33.96
C PHE A 100 15.06 -14.45 -33.89
N LEU A 101 14.19 -15.37 -34.30
CA LEU A 101 12.75 -15.20 -34.22
C LEU A 101 12.27 -15.01 -32.76
N MET A 102 12.77 -15.84 -31.85
CA MET A 102 12.47 -15.71 -30.41
C MET A 102 12.95 -14.40 -29.82
N TYR A 103 14.11 -13.90 -30.25
CA TYR A 103 14.58 -12.58 -29.82
C TYR A 103 13.61 -11.46 -30.22
N LEU A 104 13.03 -11.52 -31.41
CA LEU A 104 12.04 -10.56 -31.89
C LEU A 104 10.72 -10.69 -31.10
N ILE A 105 10.21 -11.92 -30.92
CA ILE A 105 8.94 -12.17 -30.21
C ILE A 105 9.03 -11.71 -28.76
N VAL A 106 10.09 -12.09 -28.04
CA VAL A 106 10.30 -11.68 -26.64
C VAL A 106 10.45 -10.16 -26.53
N GLY A 107 11.12 -9.53 -27.49
CA GLY A 107 11.25 -8.08 -27.55
C GLY A 107 9.91 -7.37 -27.67
N TYR A 108 9.05 -7.87 -28.54
CA TYR A 108 7.70 -7.33 -28.75
C TYR A 108 6.79 -7.58 -27.54
N ALA A 109 6.82 -8.78 -26.99
CA ALA A 109 6.01 -9.15 -25.83
C ALA A 109 6.37 -8.37 -24.55
N LEU A 110 7.65 -8.01 -24.36
CA LEU A 110 8.11 -7.27 -23.18
C LEU A 110 8.07 -5.73 -23.36
N TYR A 111 7.79 -5.23 -24.55
CA TYR A 111 7.75 -3.80 -24.83
C TYR A 111 6.73 -3.05 -23.95
N PRO A 112 5.47 -3.51 -23.81
CA PRO A 112 4.48 -2.81 -22.97
C PRO A 112 4.85 -2.78 -21.50
N LEU A 113 5.49 -3.82 -20.98
CA LEU A 113 5.98 -3.87 -19.60
C LEU A 113 7.09 -2.82 -19.36
N ARG A 114 7.98 -2.63 -20.32
CA ARG A 114 9.01 -1.61 -20.26
C ARG A 114 8.42 -0.21 -20.28
N GLU A 115 7.42 0.02 -21.12
CA GLU A 115 6.70 1.31 -21.18
C GLU A 115 6.01 1.62 -19.86
N LEU A 116 5.33 0.63 -19.26
CA LEU A 116 4.73 0.73 -17.93
C LEU A 116 5.76 1.09 -16.86
N THR A 117 6.92 0.42 -16.87
CA THR A 117 8.00 0.70 -15.92
C THR A 117 8.49 2.14 -16.02
N LEU A 118 8.69 2.66 -17.23
CA LEU A 118 9.14 4.04 -17.46
C LEU A 118 8.08 5.05 -16.99
N GLN A 119 6.79 4.79 -17.20
CA GLN A 119 5.71 5.65 -16.70
C GLN A 119 5.68 5.65 -15.16
N ILE A 120 5.90 4.49 -14.52
CA ILE A 120 5.99 4.38 -13.06
C ILE A 120 7.20 5.16 -12.50
N GLU A 121 8.37 5.06 -13.15
CA GLU A 121 9.58 5.79 -12.74
C GLU A 121 9.43 7.31 -12.85
N ASP A 122 8.60 7.81 -13.78
CA ASP A 122 8.33 9.24 -13.96
C ASP A 122 7.27 9.80 -12.99
N ILE A 123 6.60 8.93 -12.21
CA ILE A 123 5.61 9.35 -11.23
C ILE A 123 6.28 10.09 -10.07
N GLN A 124 5.84 11.34 -9.87
CA GLN A 124 6.23 12.19 -8.76
C GLN A 124 4.99 12.56 -7.92
N ALA A 125 5.19 12.97 -6.69
CA ALA A 125 4.12 13.39 -5.79
C ALA A 125 3.20 14.50 -6.36
N LYS A 126 3.63 15.21 -7.40
CA LYS A 126 2.84 16.24 -8.12
C LYS A 126 1.94 15.66 -9.21
N ASN A 127 2.24 14.46 -9.74
CA ASN A 127 1.57 13.88 -10.92
C ASN A 127 0.80 12.59 -10.59
N LEU A 128 0.45 12.39 -9.32
CA LEU A 128 -0.26 11.17 -8.87
C LEU A 128 -1.68 11.04 -9.47
N LYS A 129 -2.27 12.16 -9.92
CA LYS A 129 -3.61 12.18 -10.53
C LYS A 129 -3.65 11.68 -11.97
N ASP A 130 -2.50 11.68 -12.65
CA ASP A 130 -2.44 11.28 -14.04
C ASP A 130 -2.44 9.74 -14.12
N PRO A 131 -3.48 9.11 -14.70
CA PRO A 131 -3.54 7.67 -14.77
C PRO A 131 -2.48 7.15 -15.74
N ILE A 132 -1.84 6.04 -15.38
CA ILE A 132 -0.99 5.28 -16.29
C ILE A 132 -1.88 4.71 -17.39
N LEU A 133 -1.52 5.01 -18.65
CA LEU A 133 -2.22 4.52 -19.82
C LEU A 133 -1.54 3.26 -20.38
N SER A 134 -2.25 2.12 -20.34
CA SER A 134 -1.77 0.90 -21.03
C SER A 134 -2.24 0.90 -22.48
N LYS A 135 -1.30 0.81 -23.42
CA LYS A 135 -1.56 0.55 -24.84
C LYS A 135 -1.45 -0.91 -25.21
N SER A 136 -1.40 -1.79 -24.22
CA SER A 136 -1.23 -3.22 -24.41
C SER A 136 -2.57 -3.92 -24.63
N ASN A 137 -2.59 -4.89 -25.58
CA ASN A 137 -3.71 -5.80 -25.76
C ASN A 137 -3.62 -7.04 -24.84
N SER A 138 -2.65 -7.09 -23.90
CA SER A 138 -2.53 -8.18 -22.93
C SER A 138 -3.41 -7.90 -21.71
N THR A 139 -4.27 -8.84 -21.38
CA THR A 139 -5.17 -8.79 -20.21
C THR A 139 -4.41 -8.73 -18.88
N GLU A 140 -3.22 -9.33 -18.81
CA GLU A 140 -2.38 -9.33 -17.61
C GLU A 140 -1.80 -7.93 -17.34
N ILE A 141 -1.32 -7.26 -18.39
CA ILE A 141 -0.77 -5.90 -18.29
C ILE A 141 -1.87 -4.90 -17.98
N GLU A 142 -3.06 -5.06 -18.57
CA GLU A 142 -4.22 -4.23 -18.27
C GLU A 142 -4.64 -4.34 -16.80
N ARG A 143 -4.75 -5.58 -16.26
CA ARG A 143 -5.05 -5.81 -14.84
C ARG A 143 -3.99 -5.21 -13.92
N LEU A 144 -2.71 -5.33 -14.27
CA LEU A 144 -1.61 -4.74 -13.51
C LEU A 144 -1.72 -3.20 -13.51
N THR A 145 -1.98 -2.60 -14.67
CA THR A 145 -2.17 -1.14 -14.81
C THR A 145 -3.35 -0.64 -13.99
N LEU A 146 -4.49 -1.35 -14.02
CA LEU A 146 -5.67 -1.01 -13.21
C LEU A 146 -5.39 -1.11 -11.71
N ALA A 147 -4.70 -2.17 -11.27
CA ALA A 147 -4.31 -2.33 -9.87
C ALA A 147 -3.38 -1.20 -9.41
N PHE A 148 -2.41 -0.84 -10.24
CA PHE A 148 -1.48 0.25 -9.96
C PHE A 148 -2.18 1.61 -9.92
N ASN A 149 -3.08 1.90 -10.86
CA ASN A 149 -3.88 3.14 -10.86
C ASN A 149 -4.75 3.26 -9.60
N ARG A 150 -5.31 2.15 -9.08
CA ARG A 150 -6.02 2.17 -7.79
C ARG A 150 -5.09 2.52 -6.62
N LEU A 151 -3.86 2.02 -6.64
CA LEU A 151 -2.86 2.39 -5.61
C LEU A 151 -2.48 3.86 -5.70
N LEU A 152 -2.31 4.41 -6.92
CA LEU A 152 -2.03 5.83 -7.12
C LEU A 152 -3.15 6.72 -6.60
N LEU A 153 -4.42 6.36 -6.87
CA LEU A 153 -5.57 7.10 -6.35
C LEU A 153 -5.59 7.12 -4.82
N ARG A 154 -5.39 5.97 -4.17
CA ARG A 154 -5.31 5.89 -2.69
C ARG A 154 -4.15 6.72 -2.14
N LEU A 155 -3.00 6.68 -2.81
CA LEU A 155 -1.83 7.46 -2.41
C LEU A 155 -2.08 8.97 -2.56
N GLU A 156 -2.73 9.39 -3.65
CA GLU A 156 -3.12 10.79 -3.89
C GLU A 156 -4.09 11.29 -2.80
N GLU A 157 -5.13 10.51 -2.48
CA GLU A 157 -6.07 10.82 -1.40
C GLU A 157 -5.35 10.97 -0.05
N THR A 158 -4.42 10.06 0.25
CA THR A 158 -3.62 10.13 1.48
C THR A 158 -2.76 11.40 1.52
N PHE A 159 -2.05 11.72 0.43
CA PHE A 159 -1.25 12.94 0.35
C PHE A 159 -2.08 14.22 0.35
N ALA A 160 -3.27 14.20 -0.26
CA ALA A 160 -4.18 15.35 -0.25
C ALA A 160 -4.66 15.61 1.19
N THR A 161 -5.08 14.58 1.92
CA THR A 161 -5.48 14.65 3.31
C THR A 161 -4.32 15.13 4.19
N GLN A 162 -3.12 14.59 4.01
CA GLN A 162 -1.92 14.99 4.76
C GLN A 162 -1.54 16.46 4.51
N ARG A 163 -1.62 16.92 3.26
CA ARG A 163 -1.36 18.34 2.91
C ARG A 163 -2.39 19.26 3.55
N GLN A 164 -3.68 18.89 3.48
CA GLN A 164 -4.75 19.66 4.09
C GLN A 164 -4.59 19.72 5.61
N PHE A 165 -4.27 18.60 6.26
CA PHE A 165 -3.98 18.53 7.68
C PHE A 165 -2.83 19.48 8.08
N SER A 166 -1.70 19.40 7.37
CA SER A 166 -0.54 20.26 7.64
C SER A 166 -0.83 21.74 7.45
N ALA A 167 -1.58 22.10 6.39
CA ALA A 167 -1.99 23.48 6.14
C ALA A 167 -2.91 24.01 7.22
N ASN A 168 -3.89 23.22 7.65
CA ASN A 168 -4.83 23.59 8.72
C ASN A 168 -4.11 23.70 10.07
N ALA A 169 -3.19 22.77 10.41
CA ALA A 169 -2.38 22.86 11.60
C ALA A 169 -1.55 24.14 11.64
N ALA A 170 -0.86 24.47 10.55
CA ALA A 170 -0.09 25.73 10.45
C ALA A 170 -0.99 26.96 10.60
N HIS A 171 -2.23 26.92 10.07
CA HIS A 171 -3.18 28.02 10.22
C HIS A 171 -3.67 28.17 11.66
N GLU A 172 -4.01 27.07 12.35
CA GLU A 172 -4.50 27.09 13.75
C GLU A 172 -3.38 27.49 14.74
N LEU A 173 -2.10 27.23 14.42
CA LEU A 173 -0.98 27.72 15.21
C LEU A 173 -0.65 29.19 14.94
N ARG A 174 -0.80 29.66 13.69
CA ARG A 174 -0.49 31.05 13.31
C ARG A 174 -1.47 32.05 13.91
N THR A 175 -2.75 31.69 13.97
CA THR A 175 -3.82 32.58 14.44
C THR A 175 -3.60 33.10 15.88
N PRO A 176 -3.37 32.25 16.91
CA PRO A 176 -3.12 32.73 18.28
C PRO A 176 -1.84 33.56 18.39
N LEU A 177 -0.78 33.21 17.63
CA LEU A 177 0.44 33.99 17.57
C LEU A 177 0.20 35.40 17.01
N ALA A 178 -0.57 35.53 15.92
CA ALA A 178 -0.93 36.83 15.36
C ALA A 178 -1.76 37.66 16.32
N VAL A 179 -2.69 37.05 17.06
CA VAL A 179 -3.49 37.74 18.08
C VAL A 179 -2.60 38.27 19.19
N MET A 180 -1.64 37.47 19.69
CA MET A 180 -0.67 37.92 20.70
C MET A 180 0.21 39.08 20.19
N SER A 181 0.79 38.94 18.98
CA SER A 181 1.60 40.00 18.39
C SER A 181 0.86 41.31 18.26
N THR A 182 -0.37 41.27 17.71
CA THR A 182 -1.19 42.48 17.53
C THR A 182 -1.50 43.16 18.88
N LYS A 183 -1.83 42.37 19.91
CA LYS A 183 -2.14 42.92 21.21
C LYS A 183 -0.91 43.51 21.90
N PHE A 184 0.26 42.89 21.76
CA PHE A 184 1.51 43.44 22.27
C PHE A 184 1.90 44.75 21.55
N GLU A 185 1.71 44.81 20.21
CA GLU A 185 1.93 46.05 19.48
C GLU A 185 0.98 47.19 19.94
N VAL A 186 -0.26 46.88 20.26
CA VAL A 186 -1.22 47.86 20.83
C VAL A 186 -0.79 48.26 22.23
N PHE A 187 -0.36 47.30 23.06
CA PHE A 187 0.13 47.55 24.42
C PHE A 187 1.38 48.43 24.42
N GLU A 188 2.36 48.20 23.54
CA GLU A 188 3.57 48.99 23.41
C GLU A 188 3.30 50.45 22.97
N LYS A 189 2.19 50.71 22.25
CA LYS A 189 1.78 52.07 21.86
C LYS A 189 1.11 52.85 23.02
N ASN A 190 0.70 52.15 24.07
CA ASN A 190 0.14 52.82 25.27
C ASN A 190 1.30 53.42 26.09
N LYS A 191 1.40 54.78 26.12
CA LYS A 191 2.52 55.49 26.77
C LYS A 191 2.43 55.44 28.31
N ASN A 192 1.27 55.15 28.86
CA ASN A 192 1.06 55.09 30.33
C ASN A 192 0.16 53.89 30.66
N PRO A 193 0.64 52.66 30.52
CA PRO A 193 -0.17 51.49 30.86
C PRO A 193 -0.41 51.40 32.35
N ASP A 194 -1.63 51.13 32.76
CA ASP A 194 -2.03 50.88 34.13
C ASP A 194 -1.94 49.41 34.51
N GLU A 195 -2.21 49.08 35.77
CA GLU A 195 -2.18 47.70 36.29
C GLU A 195 -3.24 46.80 35.57
N ALA A 196 -4.33 47.35 35.14
CA ALA A 196 -5.39 46.62 34.41
C ALA A 196 -4.90 46.24 33.02
N ASP A 197 -4.22 47.16 32.31
CA ASP A 197 -3.63 46.93 31.00
C ASP A 197 -2.59 45.77 31.03
N TYR A 198 -1.74 45.72 32.04
CA TYR A 198 -0.78 44.62 32.25
C TYR A 198 -1.50 43.29 32.52
N LYS A 199 -2.50 43.29 33.43
CA LYS A 199 -3.29 42.09 33.73
C LYS A 199 -4.00 41.57 32.50
N GLU A 200 -4.59 42.44 31.69
CA GLU A 200 -5.26 42.04 30.44
C GLU A 200 -4.27 41.42 29.44
N ALA A 201 -3.12 42.07 29.23
CA ALA A 201 -2.07 41.59 28.31
C ALA A 201 -1.53 40.20 28.73
N ILE A 202 -1.19 40.03 30.01
CA ILE A 202 -0.71 38.77 30.59
C ILE A 202 -1.79 37.68 30.52
N GLY A 203 -3.04 38.00 30.90
CA GLY A 203 -4.17 37.09 30.87
C GLY A 203 -4.45 36.57 29.47
N MET A 204 -4.36 37.46 28.47
CA MET A 204 -4.55 37.09 27.09
C MET A 204 -3.38 36.23 26.55
N ALA A 205 -2.12 36.62 26.86
CA ALA A 205 -0.96 35.82 26.48
C ALA A 205 -1.06 34.39 27.04
N ARG A 206 -1.43 34.26 28.32
CA ARG A 206 -1.65 32.96 28.96
C ARG A 206 -2.71 32.15 28.23
N THR A 207 -3.87 32.73 27.95
CA THR A 207 -4.97 32.05 27.24
C THR A 207 -4.56 31.56 25.85
N GLN A 208 -3.78 32.37 25.09
CA GLN A 208 -3.31 31.95 23.78
C GLN A 208 -2.20 30.88 23.86
N THR A 209 -1.35 30.93 24.88
CA THR A 209 -0.33 29.90 25.12
C THR A 209 -0.96 28.58 25.52
N ASP A 210 -1.93 28.57 26.43
CA ASP A 210 -2.68 27.37 26.82
C ASP A 210 -3.38 26.74 25.59
N ARG A 211 -3.94 27.58 24.72
CA ARG A 211 -4.55 27.13 23.47
C ARG A 211 -3.53 26.50 22.50
N LEU A 212 -2.35 27.10 22.35
CA LEU A 212 -1.27 26.56 21.51
C LEU A 212 -0.79 25.21 22.04
N SER A 213 -0.54 25.12 23.36
CA SER A 213 -0.15 23.87 24.01
C SER A 213 -1.16 22.76 23.74
N HIS A 214 -2.45 23.03 23.94
CA HIS A 214 -3.51 22.06 23.66
C HIS A 214 -3.54 21.59 22.20
N VAL A 215 -3.34 22.49 21.22
CA VAL A 215 -3.27 22.12 19.80
C VAL A 215 -2.06 21.22 19.54
N ILE A 216 -0.89 21.56 20.09
CA ILE A 216 0.35 20.79 19.94
C ILE A 216 0.19 19.41 20.57
N ASP A 217 -0.38 19.32 21.78
CA ASP A 217 -0.60 18.06 22.47
C ASP A 217 -1.45 17.10 21.63
N ILE A 218 -2.58 17.58 21.08
CA ILE A 218 -3.43 16.74 20.20
C ILE A 218 -2.69 16.31 18.92
N LEU A 219 -1.89 17.22 18.33
CA LEU A 219 -1.11 16.89 17.13
C LEU A 219 -0.05 15.81 17.42
N LEU A 220 0.61 15.88 18.58
CA LEU A 220 1.55 14.84 19.04
C LEU A 220 0.82 13.53 19.30
N GLU A 221 -0.29 13.54 20.02
CA GLU A 221 -1.13 12.35 20.25
C GLU A 221 -1.53 11.69 18.92
N MET A 222 -1.95 12.46 17.91
CA MET A 222 -2.28 11.91 16.58
C MET A 222 -1.09 11.26 15.88
N THR A 223 0.14 11.73 16.12
CA THR A 223 1.34 11.10 15.55
C THR A 223 1.78 9.84 16.31
N GLU A 224 1.56 9.80 17.62
CA GLU A 224 1.94 8.70 18.50
C GLU A 224 0.93 7.54 18.50
N LEU A 225 -0.30 7.78 18.01
CA LEU A 225 -1.34 6.77 17.94
C LEU A 225 -0.83 5.42 17.39
N GLN A 226 -0.01 5.44 16.34
CA GLN A 226 0.47 4.22 15.68
C GLN A 226 1.42 3.38 16.55
N SER A 227 2.07 3.99 17.55
CA SER A 227 3.10 3.36 18.39
C SER A 227 2.56 2.85 19.73
N ALA A 228 1.36 3.27 20.15
CA ALA A 228 0.82 2.90 21.46
C ALA A 228 0.53 1.38 21.55
N PRO A 229 0.92 0.70 22.63
CA PRO A 229 0.60 -0.70 22.84
C PRO A 229 -0.92 -0.90 22.97
N LYS A 230 -1.43 -2.09 22.58
CA LYS A 230 -2.84 -2.45 22.62
C LYS A 230 -3.06 -3.72 23.44
N SER A 231 -2.37 -3.88 24.53
CA SER A 231 -2.33 -5.13 25.31
C SER A 231 -3.07 -5.06 26.64
N ASP A 232 -3.66 -3.91 26.97
CA ASP A 232 -4.30 -3.69 28.25
C ASP A 232 -5.69 -4.31 28.26
N SER A 233 -6.07 -4.93 29.39
CA SER A 233 -7.44 -5.36 29.64
C SER A 233 -8.21 -4.17 30.21
N ILE A 234 -9.14 -3.62 29.46
CA ILE A 234 -9.83 -2.37 29.72
C ILE A 234 -11.27 -2.63 30.18
N SER A 235 -11.68 -1.98 31.28
CA SER A 235 -13.06 -1.85 31.70
C SER A 235 -13.56 -0.47 31.29
N LEU A 236 -14.50 -0.40 30.34
CA LEU A 236 -15.05 0.89 29.89
C LEU A 236 -15.82 1.64 30.97
N SER A 237 -16.45 0.92 31.89
CA SER A 237 -17.16 1.54 33.02
C SER A 237 -16.20 2.25 33.97
N GLU A 238 -15.06 1.61 34.31
CA GLU A 238 -14.05 2.20 35.20
C GLU A 238 -13.38 3.44 34.56
N ILE A 239 -12.99 3.36 33.27
CA ILE A 239 -12.44 4.52 32.55
C ILE A 239 -13.47 5.66 32.46
N THR A 240 -14.73 5.33 32.20
CA THR A 240 -15.79 6.35 32.11
C THR A 240 -15.99 7.07 33.46
N GLU A 241 -15.97 6.33 34.56
CA GLU A 241 -16.05 6.88 35.91
C GLU A 241 -14.87 7.80 36.21
N GLU A 242 -13.65 7.40 35.88
CA GLU A 242 -12.43 8.21 36.02
C GLU A 242 -12.54 9.51 35.22
N VAL A 243 -12.94 9.46 33.97
CA VAL A 243 -13.11 10.65 33.10
C VAL A 243 -14.20 11.57 33.66
N ILE A 244 -15.32 11.04 34.16
CA ILE A 244 -16.38 11.82 34.78
C ILE A 244 -15.82 12.54 36.01
N CYS A 245 -15.09 11.85 36.88
CA CYS A 245 -14.46 12.46 38.05
C CYS A 245 -13.55 13.65 37.68
N ASP A 246 -12.74 13.50 36.67
CA ASP A 246 -11.83 14.55 36.18
C ASP A 246 -12.56 15.77 35.60
N LEU A 247 -13.75 15.55 35.01
CA LEU A 247 -14.51 16.59 34.35
C LEU A 247 -15.63 17.22 35.25
N VAL A 248 -15.87 16.70 36.44
CA VAL A 248 -16.86 17.25 37.38
C VAL A 248 -16.69 18.76 37.62
N ALA A 249 -15.45 19.19 37.93
CA ALA A 249 -15.17 20.60 38.18
C ALA A 249 -15.41 21.52 36.97
N VAL A 250 -15.26 20.97 35.75
CA VAL A 250 -15.55 21.69 34.49
C VAL A 250 -17.07 21.79 34.27
N ALA A 251 -17.79 20.71 34.53
CA ALA A 251 -19.26 20.65 34.40
C ALA A 251 -19.95 21.55 35.40
N GLU A 252 -19.48 21.58 36.66
CA GLU A 252 -20.03 22.43 37.75
C GLU A 252 -19.97 23.92 37.41
N LYS A 253 -18.91 24.39 36.74
CA LYS A 253 -18.79 25.79 36.28
C LYS A 253 -19.92 26.24 35.36
N LYS A 254 -20.58 25.28 34.68
CA LYS A 254 -21.74 25.50 33.81
C LYS A 254 -23.02 24.94 34.38
N SER A 255 -23.03 24.50 35.66
CA SER A 255 -24.17 23.84 36.30
C SER A 255 -24.68 22.63 35.51
N ILE A 256 -23.80 21.87 34.83
CA ILE A 256 -24.16 20.69 34.05
C ILE A 256 -24.07 19.45 34.94
N SER A 257 -25.14 18.64 34.91
CA SER A 257 -25.19 17.37 35.62
C SER A 257 -24.53 16.26 34.75
N LEU A 258 -23.49 15.59 35.31
CA LEU A 258 -22.90 14.40 34.72
C LEU A 258 -23.49 13.15 35.37
N VAL A 259 -23.95 12.19 34.59
CA VAL A 259 -24.56 10.94 35.07
C VAL A 259 -24.00 9.78 34.24
N GLN A 260 -23.54 8.74 34.93
CA GLN A 260 -23.21 7.44 34.31
C GLN A 260 -24.36 6.47 34.59
N ASP A 261 -24.82 5.81 33.56
CA ASP A 261 -25.81 4.73 33.68
C ASP A 261 -25.08 3.40 33.99
N ASP A 262 -25.77 2.49 34.68
CA ASP A 262 -25.23 1.19 35.00
C ASP A 262 -24.98 0.40 33.70
N GLY A 263 -23.77 -0.13 33.55
CA GLY A 263 -23.37 -0.95 32.41
C GLY A 263 -21.92 -1.37 32.52
N GLU A 264 -21.59 -2.53 31.98
CA GLU A 264 -20.23 -3.04 31.92
C GLU A 264 -19.88 -3.45 30.49
N ALA A 265 -18.66 -3.16 30.09
CA ALA A 265 -18.08 -3.65 28.84
C ALA A 265 -16.57 -3.75 28.98
N ARG A 266 -16.00 -4.82 28.42
CA ARG A 266 -14.55 -5.08 28.47
C ARG A 266 -14.00 -5.26 27.08
N LEU A 267 -12.78 -4.76 26.87
CA LEU A 267 -12.04 -4.96 25.63
C LEU A 267 -10.54 -5.07 25.88
N THR A 268 -9.82 -5.50 24.87
CA THR A 268 -8.34 -5.44 24.85
C THR A 268 -7.90 -4.27 23.97
N GLY A 269 -7.07 -3.37 24.52
CA GLY A 269 -6.69 -2.16 23.77
C GLY A 269 -5.59 -1.36 24.45
N SER A 270 -5.55 -0.06 24.20
CA SER A 270 -4.72 0.91 24.90
C SER A 270 -5.57 1.72 25.86
N ASP A 271 -5.34 1.55 27.14
CA ASP A 271 -6.05 2.22 28.23
C ASP A 271 -6.00 3.75 28.06
N THR A 272 -4.80 4.29 27.88
CA THR A 272 -4.58 5.73 27.66
C THR A 272 -5.35 6.29 26.48
N LEU A 273 -5.40 5.56 25.35
CA LEU A 273 -6.11 6.04 24.16
C LEU A 273 -7.64 6.00 24.36
N VAL A 274 -8.15 4.95 24.98
CA VAL A 274 -9.58 4.83 25.25
C VAL A 274 -10.03 5.91 26.24
N TYR A 275 -9.25 6.15 27.31
CA TYR A 275 -9.46 7.28 28.21
C TYR A 275 -9.55 8.62 27.45
N ARG A 276 -8.59 8.90 26.56
CA ARG A 276 -8.56 10.12 25.75
C ARG A 276 -9.78 10.26 24.82
N ALA A 277 -10.24 9.16 24.23
CA ALA A 277 -11.43 9.19 23.38
C ALA A 277 -12.69 9.56 24.18
N ILE A 278 -12.89 8.91 25.33
CA ILE A 278 -14.03 9.17 26.21
C ILE A 278 -13.95 10.59 26.77
N TYR A 279 -12.76 11.04 27.22
CA TYR A 279 -12.52 12.40 27.70
C TYR A 279 -12.94 13.46 26.67
N ASN A 280 -12.47 13.34 25.42
CA ASN A 280 -12.80 14.27 24.34
C ASN A 280 -14.31 14.30 24.04
N LEU A 281 -15.00 13.17 24.09
CA LEU A 281 -16.44 13.11 23.88
C LEU A 281 -17.21 13.78 24.99
N ILE A 282 -16.90 13.50 26.27
CA ILE A 282 -17.58 14.08 27.43
C ILE A 282 -17.25 15.57 27.54
N GLU A 283 -16.00 15.98 27.32
CA GLU A 283 -15.61 17.39 27.30
C GLU A 283 -16.38 18.17 26.22
N ASN A 284 -16.54 17.62 25.02
CA ASN A 284 -17.35 18.23 23.98
C ASN A 284 -18.84 18.32 24.38
N ALA A 285 -19.40 17.28 24.99
CA ALA A 285 -20.77 17.29 25.48
C ALA A 285 -21.02 18.36 26.56
N ILE A 286 -20.04 18.64 27.43
CA ILE A 286 -20.06 19.72 28.41
C ILE A 286 -19.91 21.08 27.70
N LYS A 287 -18.96 21.19 26.79
CA LYS A 287 -18.60 22.44 26.13
C LYS A 287 -19.75 23.03 25.31
N TYR A 288 -20.45 22.19 24.55
CA TYR A 288 -21.54 22.58 23.65
C TYR A 288 -22.92 22.46 24.27
N ASN A 289 -22.99 22.13 25.59
CA ASN A 289 -24.23 22.11 26.34
C ASN A 289 -24.70 23.51 26.68
N LYS A 290 -25.99 23.58 27.03
CA LYS A 290 -26.59 24.77 27.65
C LYS A 290 -26.31 24.78 29.17
N GLU A 291 -26.34 25.95 29.77
CA GLU A 291 -26.25 26.11 31.24
C GLU A 291 -27.41 25.35 31.93
N GLY A 292 -27.09 24.64 33.00
CA GLY A 292 -28.04 23.76 33.70
C GLY A 292 -28.45 22.51 32.90
N GLY A 293 -27.69 22.14 31.85
CA GLY A 293 -27.94 20.96 31.07
C GLY A 293 -27.52 19.64 31.74
N LYS A 294 -27.65 18.54 31.00
CA LYS A 294 -27.29 17.20 31.45
C LYS A 294 -26.40 16.52 30.39
N VAL A 295 -25.41 15.75 30.83
CA VAL A 295 -24.67 14.77 30.04
C VAL A 295 -24.87 13.42 30.69
N SER A 296 -25.35 12.44 29.94
CA SER A 296 -25.45 11.04 30.37
C SER A 296 -24.55 10.17 29.53
N VAL A 297 -23.87 9.24 30.20
CA VAL A 297 -22.94 8.28 29.59
C VAL A 297 -23.43 6.87 29.89
N ALA A 298 -23.71 6.10 28.85
CA ALA A 298 -24.13 4.71 28.97
C ALA A 298 -23.02 3.80 28.38
N VAL A 299 -22.65 2.76 29.12
CA VAL A 299 -21.75 1.72 28.69
C VAL A 299 -22.55 0.48 28.35
N THR A 300 -22.36 -0.05 27.14
CA THR A 300 -23.06 -1.25 26.64
C THR A 300 -22.11 -2.13 25.84
N GLU A 301 -22.48 -3.37 25.62
CA GLU A 301 -21.74 -4.25 24.73
C GLU A 301 -22.66 -5.11 23.88
N ASP A 302 -22.16 -5.54 22.73
CA ASP A 302 -22.73 -6.62 21.92
C ASP A 302 -21.70 -7.75 21.72
N GLU A 303 -21.96 -8.67 20.79
CA GLU A 303 -21.07 -9.82 20.54
C GLU A 303 -19.64 -9.38 20.17
N ASP A 304 -19.49 -8.36 19.35
CA ASP A 304 -18.21 -7.95 18.75
C ASP A 304 -17.64 -6.65 19.35
N PHE A 305 -18.49 -5.77 19.88
CA PHE A 305 -18.12 -4.40 20.27
C PHE A 305 -18.48 -4.08 21.71
N ALA A 306 -17.57 -3.38 22.37
CA ALA A 306 -17.80 -2.61 23.58
C ALA A 306 -18.12 -1.16 23.18
N LYS A 307 -19.17 -0.54 23.76
CA LYS A 307 -19.72 0.74 23.32
C LYS A 307 -19.88 1.72 24.44
N VAL A 308 -19.59 2.99 24.16
CA VAL A 308 -19.90 4.12 25.04
C VAL A 308 -20.81 5.08 24.28
N ILE A 309 -21.96 5.40 24.85
CA ILE A 309 -22.94 6.34 24.29
C ILE A 309 -23.00 7.57 25.19
N ILE A 310 -22.62 8.71 24.62
CA ILE A 310 -22.65 9.99 25.31
C ILE A 310 -23.82 10.82 24.77
N THR A 311 -24.75 11.18 25.64
CA THR A 311 -25.93 11.99 25.31
C THR A 311 -25.89 13.32 26.06
N ASP A 312 -25.96 14.41 25.33
CA ASP A 312 -26.01 15.76 25.84
C ASP A 312 -27.39 16.41 25.60
N THR A 313 -27.68 17.49 26.34
CA THR A 313 -28.88 18.32 26.17
C THR A 313 -28.56 19.67 25.50
N GLY A 314 -27.50 19.74 24.73
CA GLY A 314 -26.96 20.96 24.12
C GLY A 314 -27.71 21.44 22.86
N SER A 315 -26.97 22.15 22.00
CA SER A 315 -27.51 22.77 20.78
C SER A 315 -27.80 21.80 19.64
N GLY A 316 -27.31 20.56 19.73
CA GLY A 316 -27.40 19.58 18.66
C GLY A 316 -26.46 19.84 17.49
N ILE A 317 -26.48 18.92 16.51
CA ILE A 317 -25.66 18.90 15.33
C ILE A 317 -26.57 18.73 14.12
N ALA A 318 -26.44 19.59 13.10
CA ALA A 318 -27.18 19.46 11.85
C ALA A 318 -26.85 18.16 11.13
N LYS A 319 -27.84 17.51 10.52
CA LYS A 319 -27.66 16.19 9.90
C LYS A 319 -26.60 16.17 8.79
N GLU A 320 -26.42 17.29 8.10
CA GLU A 320 -25.41 17.49 7.04
C GLU A 320 -23.97 17.52 7.56
N ASP A 321 -23.78 17.68 8.87
CA ASP A 321 -22.48 17.78 9.52
C ASP A 321 -22.10 16.52 10.34
N TRP A 322 -22.99 15.53 10.44
CA TRP A 322 -22.79 14.34 11.29
C TRP A 322 -21.47 13.58 10.98
N ASP A 323 -21.15 13.43 9.69
CA ASP A 323 -19.89 12.77 9.29
C ASP A 323 -18.71 13.75 9.37
N LYS A 324 -18.95 15.03 9.08
CA LYS A 324 -17.90 16.04 8.98
C LYS A 324 -17.31 16.44 10.32
N ILE A 325 -18.09 16.34 11.43
CA ILE A 325 -17.59 16.72 12.77
C ILE A 325 -16.39 15.87 13.22
N PHE A 326 -16.17 14.71 12.60
CA PHE A 326 -15.03 13.84 12.84
C PHE A 326 -13.84 14.13 11.90
N GLU A 327 -13.98 15.06 10.93
CA GLU A 327 -12.87 15.49 10.10
C GLU A 327 -11.93 16.44 10.88
N PRO A 328 -10.60 16.31 10.74
CA PRO A 328 -9.66 17.21 11.39
C PRO A 328 -9.91 18.68 11.05
N PHE A 329 -9.95 19.54 12.09
CA PHE A 329 -10.18 20.99 11.98
C PHE A 329 -11.58 21.40 11.53
N PHE A 330 -12.52 20.47 11.38
CA PHE A 330 -13.90 20.81 11.07
C PHE A 330 -14.60 21.45 12.27
N ARG A 331 -15.46 22.42 11.99
CA ARG A 331 -16.25 23.15 12.99
C ARG A 331 -17.55 23.62 12.37
N VAL A 332 -18.68 23.36 13.01
CA VAL A 332 -20.02 23.75 12.56
C VAL A 332 -20.15 25.28 12.50
N ASP A 333 -19.60 26.01 13.47
CA ASP A 333 -19.62 27.48 13.51
C ASP A 333 -18.23 28.05 13.83
N LYS A 334 -17.57 28.63 12.82
CA LYS A 334 -16.21 29.18 12.92
C LYS A 334 -16.12 30.42 13.80
N SER A 335 -17.21 31.17 13.99
CA SER A 335 -17.22 32.41 14.77
C SER A 335 -17.45 32.17 16.27
N ARG A 336 -18.44 31.37 16.60
CA ARG A 336 -18.85 31.08 17.97
C ARG A 336 -17.88 30.15 18.71
N SER A 337 -17.32 29.22 17.98
CA SER A 337 -16.38 28.25 18.54
C SER A 337 -14.95 28.78 18.71
N ARG A 338 -14.59 29.96 18.13
CA ARG A 338 -13.31 30.64 18.45
C ARG A 338 -13.27 31.16 19.88
N SER A 339 -14.38 31.68 20.38
CA SER A 339 -14.49 32.15 21.78
C SER A 339 -14.49 30.99 22.78
N MET A 340 -14.90 29.77 22.37
CA MET A 340 -14.94 28.60 23.23
C MET A 340 -13.71 27.69 23.13
N GLY A 341 -12.66 28.09 22.36
CA GLY A 341 -11.30 27.54 22.49
C GLY A 341 -11.04 26.13 21.93
N GLY A 342 -11.70 25.67 20.86
CA GLY A 342 -11.42 24.35 20.28
C GLY A 342 -10.80 24.43 18.90
N ALA A 343 -9.78 23.60 18.61
CA ALA A 343 -9.11 23.50 17.30
C ALA A 343 -9.85 22.62 16.28
N GLY A 344 -10.93 21.91 16.68
CA GLY A 344 -11.61 20.94 15.84
C GLY A 344 -10.83 19.65 15.63
N LEU A 345 -9.95 19.30 16.56
CA LEU A 345 -9.12 18.09 16.50
C LEU A 345 -9.59 16.97 17.42
N GLY A 346 -10.31 17.30 18.51
CA GLY A 346 -10.68 16.31 19.52
C GLY A 346 -11.56 15.17 19.00
N LEU A 347 -12.61 15.47 18.19
CA LEU A 347 -13.45 14.43 17.60
C LEU A 347 -12.74 13.65 16.49
N ALA A 348 -11.82 14.28 15.76
CA ALA A 348 -10.95 13.59 14.80
C ALA A 348 -10.02 12.59 15.49
N LEU A 349 -9.46 12.97 16.64
CA LEU A 349 -8.67 12.06 17.48
C LEU A 349 -9.53 10.87 17.96
N VAL A 350 -10.76 11.11 18.38
CA VAL A 350 -11.70 10.02 18.76
C VAL A 350 -11.91 9.05 17.59
N LYS A 351 -12.09 9.55 16.38
CA LYS A 351 -12.28 8.73 15.18
C LYS A 351 -11.05 7.85 14.90
N GLU A 352 -9.87 8.42 14.96
CA GLU A 352 -8.61 7.69 14.75
C GLU A 352 -8.41 6.60 15.83
N ILE A 353 -8.72 6.92 17.10
CA ILE A 353 -8.66 5.94 18.20
C ILE A 353 -9.67 4.81 17.98
N ALA A 354 -10.90 5.13 17.58
CA ALA A 354 -11.93 4.13 17.28
C ALA A 354 -11.49 3.18 16.15
N VAL A 355 -11.05 3.73 15.02
CA VAL A 355 -10.56 2.97 13.87
C VAL A 355 -9.37 2.07 14.27
N ARG A 356 -8.45 2.60 15.08
CA ARG A 356 -7.31 1.84 15.58
C ARG A 356 -7.72 0.65 16.45
N HIS A 357 -8.82 0.77 17.19
CA HIS A 357 -9.38 -0.32 18.00
C HIS A 357 -10.41 -1.16 17.23
N GLY A 358 -10.39 -1.11 15.88
CA GLY A 358 -11.27 -1.91 15.02
C GLY A 358 -12.75 -1.54 15.13
N GLY A 359 -13.05 -0.34 15.61
CA GLY A 359 -14.38 0.17 15.82
C GLY A 359 -14.70 1.42 15.01
N ASP A 360 -15.66 2.20 15.47
CA ASP A 360 -16.12 3.43 14.84
C ASP A 360 -16.71 4.42 15.85
N VAL A 361 -16.88 5.68 15.43
CA VAL A 361 -17.63 6.70 16.17
C VAL A 361 -18.63 7.36 15.23
N LYS A 362 -19.87 7.55 15.72
CA LYS A 362 -20.96 8.13 14.91
C LYS A 362 -21.96 8.89 15.77
N VAL A 363 -22.64 9.85 15.15
CA VAL A 363 -23.83 10.49 15.73
C VAL A 363 -25.01 9.55 15.50
N ILE A 364 -25.69 9.10 16.57
CA ILE A 364 -26.86 8.22 16.47
C ILE A 364 -28.16 9.01 16.48
N GLU A 365 -28.20 10.11 17.22
CA GLU A 365 -29.35 11.02 17.26
C GLU A 365 -28.87 12.44 17.53
N SER A 366 -29.47 13.42 16.89
CA SER A 366 -29.26 14.84 17.21
C SER A 366 -30.42 15.70 16.78
N SER A 367 -30.73 16.67 17.60
CA SER A 367 -31.78 17.66 17.41
C SER A 367 -31.43 18.97 18.16
N ASN A 368 -32.28 19.97 18.06
CA ASN A 368 -32.14 21.20 18.84
C ASN A 368 -32.29 21.01 20.39
N LYS A 369 -32.46 19.78 20.85
CA LYS A 369 -32.56 19.41 22.26
C LYS A 369 -31.31 18.68 22.78
N GLY A 370 -30.32 18.43 21.91
CA GLY A 370 -29.08 17.74 22.24
C GLY A 370 -28.63 16.73 21.18
N SER A 371 -27.57 16.01 21.48
CA SER A 371 -26.99 15.01 20.61
C SER A 371 -26.64 13.73 21.37
N SER A 372 -26.65 12.60 20.68
CA SER A 372 -26.14 11.32 21.17
C SER A 372 -25.04 10.82 20.22
N ILE A 373 -23.86 10.56 20.75
CA ILE A 373 -22.70 10.05 20.01
C ILE A 373 -22.33 8.68 20.57
N GLU A 374 -22.18 7.69 19.69
CA GLU A 374 -21.76 6.33 20.02
C GLU A 374 -20.29 6.15 19.61
N LEU A 375 -19.47 5.71 20.55
CA LEU A 375 -18.13 5.17 20.33
C LEU A 375 -18.21 3.66 20.45
N SER A 376 -17.87 2.93 19.41
CA SER A 376 -17.77 1.47 19.40
C SER A 376 -16.32 1.05 19.25
N LEU A 377 -15.87 0.07 20.03
CA LEU A 377 -14.50 -0.48 20.03
C LEU A 377 -14.59 -2.00 19.96
N SER A 378 -13.77 -2.63 19.12
CA SER A 378 -13.77 -4.10 19.01
C SER A 378 -13.26 -4.73 20.30
N LYS A 379 -13.97 -5.76 20.80
CA LYS A 379 -13.56 -6.53 22.00
C LYS A 379 -12.27 -7.33 21.76
N ASN A 380 -12.10 -7.82 20.54
CA ASN A 380 -10.96 -8.63 20.12
C ASN A 380 -10.13 -7.85 19.11
N ASN A 381 -9.04 -7.24 19.56
CA ASN A 381 -8.07 -6.60 18.68
C ASN A 381 -7.10 -7.66 18.15
N ASN A 382 -7.39 -8.22 16.97
CA ASN A 382 -6.43 -9.02 16.21
C ASN A 382 -5.43 -8.15 15.47
#